data_2814deab070192cb86381650aad62169
#
_entry.id   2814deab070192cb86381650aad62169
#
_cell.length_a   1.000
_cell.length_b   1.000
_cell.length_c   1.000
_cell.angle_alpha   90.00
_cell.angle_beta   90.00
_cell.angle_gamma   90.00
#
_symmetry.space_group_name_H-M   'P 1'
#
loop_
_entity.id
_entity.type
_entity.pdbx_description
1 polymer ?
#
loop_
_entity_poly.entity_id
_entity_poly.type
_entity_poly.pdbx_seq_one_letter_code
_entity_poly.pdbx_strand_id
1 'polypeptide(L)'
;MTAEAQEWALPDDPAAVREALIGWYEDDYRDFPWRRTDDPYEILVSEVMSQQTQLGRVVEAWEEFLERWPTTAELVDADRAEVVGFWTDHSLGYNNRAKYLHEAAGQIQEEYDGDFPETPEELQELMGVGPYTANAVASFAFNTGDAVVDTNVKRVLYRAFDVPDDDAAFEEAASELMPDGKSRVWNNAIMELGGVACEQTPRCDEAGCPWREWCGAYASGDFTAPDVPTQPSFEGSRRQFRGRVIATLREYDELEVDTLGHRIRVDYTPDGEYGREWLEGIVTDLESDGLVEFDRDGGTPIARLRR
;
A
#
# COMPACT_ATOMS: atom_id res chain seq x y z
N MET A 1 -3.68 -34.70 -19.06
CA MET A 1 -2.24 -34.48 -18.98
C MET A 1 -2.10 -33.52 -17.78
N THR A 2 -1.70 -34.06 -16.64
CA THR A 2 -1.33 -33.26 -15.46
C THR A 2 -0.06 -32.52 -15.85
N ALA A 3 -0.08 -31.19 -15.86
CA ALA A 3 1.14 -30.40 -15.91
C ALA A 3 1.99 -30.85 -14.72
N GLU A 4 3.16 -31.38 -14.98
CA GLU A 4 4.17 -31.56 -13.92
C GLU A 4 4.43 -30.16 -13.39
N ALA A 5 4.27 -29.96 -12.08
CA ALA A 5 4.67 -28.74 -11.44
C ALA A 5 6.15 -28.53 -11.76
N GLN A 6 6.47 -27.42 -12.41
CA GLN A 6 7.85 -27.06 -12.69
C GLN A 6 8.49 -26.82 -11.33
N GLU A 7 9.35 -27.72 -10.90
CA GLU A 7 10.14 -27.55 -9.67
C GLU A 7 11.10 -26.38 -9.94
N TRP A 8 10.83 -25.23 -9.33
CA TRP A 8 11.83 -24.16 -9.22
C TRP A 8 12.93 -24.63 -8.24
N ALA A 9 14.13 -24.16 -8.43
CA ALA A 9 15.24 -24.49 -7.54
C ALA A 9 16.01 -23.23 -7.20
N LEU A 10 16.48 -23.17 -5.94
CA LEU A 10 17.43 -22.16 -5.54
C LEU A 10 18.68 -22.21 -6.45
N PRO A 11 19.33 -21.06 -6.68
CA PRO A 11 20.64 -21.02 -7.32
C PRO A 11 21.64 -21.95 -6.62
N ASP A 12 22.59 -22.52 -7.36
CA ASP A 12 23.61 -23.41 -6.82
C ASP A 12 24.41 -22.79 -5.66
N ASP A 13 24.54 -21.45 -5.65
CA ASP A 13 25.17 -20.69 -4.57
C ASP A 13 24.20 -19.59 -4.06
N PRO A 14 23.26 -19.91 -3.16
CA PRO A 14 22.35 -18.93 -2.60
C PRO A 14 23.05 -17.83 -1.79
N ALA A 15 24.24 -18.11 -1.22
CA ALA A 15 25.00 -17.13 -0.45
C ALA A 15 25.54 -16.02 -1.37
N ALA A 16 26.09 -16.36 -2.53
CA ALA A 16 26.55 -15.38 -3.51
C ALA A 16 25.40 -14.50 -4.04
N VAL A 17 24.23 -15.08 -4.29
CA VAL A 17 23.02 -14.35 -4.72
C VAL A 17 22.56 -13.34 -3.65
N ARG A 18 22.59 -13.73 -2.38
CA ARG A 18 22.25 -12.87 -1.24
C ARG A 18 23.25 -11.72 -1.07
N GLU A 19 24.54 -12.03 -1.11
CA GLU A 19 25.59 -11.03 -0.98
C GLU A 19 25.58 -10.03 -2.12
N ALA A 20 25.36 -10.48 -3.36
CA ALA A 20 25.27 -9.63 -4.53
C ALA A 20 24.09 -8.62 -4.42
N LEU A 21 22.92 -9.07 -3.95
CA LEU A 21 21.76 -8.20 -3.79
C LEU A 21 21.96 -7.17 -2.69
N ILE A 22 22.43 -7.61 -1.52
CA ILE A 22 22.64 -6.72 -0.37
C ILE A 22 23.74 -5.70 -0.68
N GLY A 23 24.88 -6.13 -1.24
CA GLY A 23 25.95 -5.22 -1.62
C GLY A 23 25.52 -4.18 -2.65
N TRP A 24 24.77 -4.60 -3.68
CA TRP A 24 24.22 -3.67 -4.67
C TRP A 24 23.28 -2.64 -4.02
N TYR A 25 22.42 -3.08 -3.10
CA TYR A 25 21.49 -2.20 -2.40
C TYR A 25 22.21 -1.21 -1.49
N GLU A 26 23.25 -1.64 -0.75
CA GLU A 26 24.01 -0.77 0.16
C GLU A 26 24.83 0.29 -0.58
N ASP A 27 25.22 0.04 -1.84
CA ASP A 27 26.01 0.96 -2.65
C ASP A 27 25.15 2.10 -3.26
N ASP A 28 23.91 1.80 -3.71
CA ASP A 28 23.06 2.79 -4.40
C ASP A 28 21.56 2.42 -4.32
N TYR A 29 20.85 3.01 -3.38
CA TYR A 29 19.40 2.84 -3.25
C TYR A 29 18.67 4.19 -3.23
N ARG A 30 17.38 4.18 -3.60
CA ARG A 30 16.53 5.37 -3.48
C ARG A 30 16.33 5.71 -2.01
N ASP A 31 16.75 6.90 -1.62
CA ASP A 31 16.77 7.35 -0.24
C ASP A 31 15.38 7.86 0.19
N PHE A 32 14.49 6.93 0.53
CA PHE A 32 13.20 7.26 1.11
C PHE A 32 13.32 7.48 2.62
N PRO A 33 12.65 8.49 3.21
CA PRO A 33 12.80 8.84 4.63
C PRO A 33 12.45 7.68 5.58
N TRP A 34 11.43 6.90 5.27
CA TRP A 34 11.04 5.71 6.07
C TRP A 34 12.03 4.55 6.03
N ARG A 35 13.06 4.57 5.20
CA ARG A 35 14.15 3.59 5.20
C ARG A 35 15.24 3.90 6.23
N ARG A 36 15.18 5.10 6.83
CA ARG A 36 16.17 5.58 7.81
C ARG A 36 15.69 5.42 9.25
N THR A 37 14.45 5.05 9.45
CA THR A 37 13.83 4.84 10.75
C THR A 37 13.62 3.36 11.05
N ASP A 38 13.53 3.04 12.34
CA ASP A 38 13.05 1.76 12.87
C ASP A 38 11.83 1.94 13.78
N ASP A 39 11.25 3.13 13.81
CA ASP A 39 10.01 3.40 14.51
C ASP A 39 8.84 2.69 13.81
N PRO A 40 8.14 1.75 14.49
CA PRO A 40 7.06 0.98 13.88
C PRO A 40 5.86 1.81 13.46
N TYR A 41 5.59 2.94 14.14
CA TYR A 41 4.53 3.85 13.75
C TYR A 41 4.86 4.55 12.43
N GLU A 42 6.05 5.11 12.30
CA GLU A 42 6.52 5.77 11.09
C GLU A 42 6.51 4.81 9.90
N ILE A 43 6.93 3.55 10.12
CA ILE A 43 6.92 2.49 9.12
C ILE A 43 5.48 2.11 8.75
N LEU A 44 4.58 1.91 9.72
CA LEU A 44 3.18 1.61 9.45
C LEU A 44 2.52 2.71 8.61
N VAL A 45 2.76 3.98 8.93
CA VAL A 45 2.26 5.12 8.14
C VAL A 45 2.76 5.04 6.70
N SER A 46 4.07 4.78 6.50
CA SER A 46 4.64 4.68 5.15
C SER A 46 4.04 3.52 4.35
N GLU A 47 3.87 2.35 4.97
CA GLU A 47 3.29 1.17 4.33
C GLU A 47 1.83 1.41 3.91
N VAL A 48 1.02 2.00 4.80
CA VAL A 48 -0.38 2.31 4.50
C VAL A 48 -0.48 3.38 3.40
N MET A 49 0.38 4.40 3.39
CA MET A 49 0.39 5.43 2.35
C MET A 49 0.87 4.90 0.99
N SER A 50 1.86 4.00 1.00
CA SER A 50 2.48 3.45 -0.22
C SER A 50 1.59 2.48 -0.98
N GLN A 51 0.56 1.91 -0.34
CA GLN A 51 -0.38 1.03 -1.01
C GLN A 51 -0.99 1.71 -2.24
N GLN A 52 -0.67 1.21 -3.46
CA GLN A 52 -1.22 1.71 -4.72
C GLN A 52 -0.99 3.22 -4.97
N THR A 53 0.03 3.79 -4.37
CA THR A 53 0.43 5.20 -4.51
C THR A 53 1.87 5.28 -4.99
N GLN A 54 2.18 6.23 -5.86
CA GLN A 54 3.57 6.45 -6.32
C GLN A 54 4.43 6.97 -5.16
N LEU A 55 5.55 6.30 -4.88
CA LEU A 55 6.41 6.59 -3.73
C LEU A 55 6.88 8.04 -3.64
N GLY A 56 7.18 8.68 -4.78
CA GLY A 56 7.56 10.10 -4.78
C GLY A 56 6.48 11.05 -4.23
N ARG A 57 5.20 10.67 -4.32
CA ARG A 57 4.09 11.42 -3.71
C ARG A 57 3.94 11.12 -2.22
N VAL A 58 4.32 9.92 -1.82
CA VAL A 58 4.25 9.51 -0.41
C VAL A 58 5.24 10.26 0.46
N VAL A 59 6.42 10.63 -0.07
CA VAL A 59 7.48 11.30 0.71
C VAL A 59 6.94 12.57 1.40
N GLU A 60 6.39 13.50 0.62
CA GLU A 60 5.86 14.77 1.16
C GLU A 60 4.70 14.52 2.13
N ALA A 61 3.77 13.63 1.76
CA ALA A 61 2.64 13.30 2.61
C ALA A 61 3.07 12.64 3.93
N TRP A 62 4.08 11.78 3.92
CA TRP A 62 4.59 11.09 5.10
C TRP A 62 5.27 12.07 6.06
N GLU A 63 6.11 12.97 5.54
CA GLU A 63 6.79 13.99 6.34
C GLU A 63 5.78 14.93 7.02
N GLU A 64 4.81 15.47 6.27
CA GLU A 64 3.77 16.36 6.81
C GLU A 64 2.83 15.64 7.80
N PHE A 65 2.54 14.36 7.56
CA PHE A 65 1.69 13.56 8.45
C PHE A 65 2.34 13.37 9.81
N LEU A 66 3.63 13.02 9.84
CA LEU A 66 4.38 12.82 11.08
C LEU A 66 4.74 14.15 11.78
N GLU A 67 4.87 15.25 11.03
CA GLU A 67 4.96 16.57 11.66
C GLU A 67 3.67 16.91 12.43
N ARG A 68 2.52 16.50 11.90
CA ARG A 68 1.22 16.82 12.48
C ARG A 68 0.79 15.85 13.58
N TRP A 69 1.06 14.56 13.39
CA TRP A 69 0.74 13.47 14.30
C TRP A 69 1.96 12.57 14.49
N PRO A 70 2.94 13.01 15.30
CA PRO A 70 4.22 12.32 15.44
C PRO A 70 4.14 10.97 16.18
N THR A 71 3.05 10.70 16.88
CA THR A 71 2.85 9.44 17.61
C THR A 71 1.43 8.90 17.44
N THR A 72 1.23 7.63 17.78
CA THR A 72 -0.10 7.02 17.82
C THR A 72 -1.04 7.76 18.78
N ALA A 73 -0.55 8.28 19.89
CA ALA A 73 -1.37 9.03 20.86
C ALA A 73 -1.93 10.32 20.23
N GLU A 74 -1.10 11.10 19.55
CA GLU A 74 -1.54 12.32 18.87
C GLU A 74 -2.47 12.03 17.70
N LEU A 75 -2.26 10.89 17.02
CA LEU A 75 -3.17 10.48 15.95
C LEU A 75 -4.55 10.09 16.50
N VAL A 76 -4.63 9.41 17.64
CA VAL A 76 -5.90 9.03 18.30
C VAL A 76 -6.67 10.26 18.76
N ASP A 77 -5.97 11.29 19.26
CA ASP A 77 -6.58 12.55 19.71
C ASP A 77 -7.09 13.42 18.53
N ALA A 78 -6.67 13.12 17.31
CA ALA A 78 -7.10 13.86 16.13
C ALA A 78 -8.57 13.56 15.76
N ASP A 79 -9.27 14.55 15.20
CA ASP A 79 -10.57 14.32 14.57
C ASP A 79 -10.39 13.40 13.35
N ARG A 80 -11.13 12.29 13.31
CA ARG A 80 -11.11 11.35 12.18
C ARG A 80 -11.32 12.04 10.83
N ALA A 81 -12.23 13.03 10.77
CA ALA A 81 -12.49 13.79 9.54
C ALA A 81 -11.26 14.59 9.10
N GLU A 82 -10.43 15.03 10.05
CA GLU A 82 -9.18 15.73 9.78
C GLU A 82 -8.13 14.78 9.17
N VAL A 83 -7.98 13.57 9.71
CA VAL A 83 -7.07 12.54 9.19
C VAL A 83 -7.49 12.09 7.79
N VAL A 84 -8.79 11.82 7.57
CA VAL A 84 -9.34 11.49 6.24
C VAL A 84 -9.17 12.66 5.27
N GLY A 85 -9.33 13.87 5.76
CA GLY A 85 -9.11 15.09 4.99
C GLY A 85 -7.67 15.23 4.49
N PHE A 86 -6.71 15.04 5.37
CA PHE A 86 -5.29 15.02 5.02
C PHE A 86 -5.01 14.02 3.89
N TRP A 87 -5.56 12.81 4.00
CA TRP A 87 -5.42 11.77 3.00
C TRP A 87 -5.93 12.17 1.61
N THR A 88 -7.06 12.89 1.61
CA THR A 88 -7.69 13.40 0.38
C THR A 88 -6.86 14.51 -0.25
N ASP A 89 -6.36 15.44 0.55
CA ASP A 89 -5.57 16.59 0.10
C ASP A 89 -4.28 16.16 -0.59
N HIS A 90 -3.61 15.12 -0.05
CA HIS A 90 -2.41 14.53 -0.63
C HIS A 90 -2.70 13.52 -1.76
N SER A 91 -3.98 13.36 -2.15
CA SER A 91 -4.39 12.46 -3.24
C SER A 91 -3.88 11.01 -3.06
N LEU A 92 -3.81 10.53 -1.82
CA LEU A 92 -3.35 9.18 -1.51
C LEU A 92 -4.37 8.11 -1.94
N GLY A 93 -5.64 8.47 -2.10
CA GLY A 93 -6.71 7.57 -2.52
C GLY A 93 -7.15 6.59 -1.42
N TYR A 94 -8.23 5.85 -1.66
CA TYR A 94 -8.73 4.84 -0.71
C TYR A 94 -8.85 5.36 0.73
N ASN A 95 -9.67 6.37 0.93
CA ASN A 95 -9.78 7.15 2.18
C ASN A 95 -10.12 6.31 3.44
N ASN A 96 -10.65 5.11 3.27
CA ASN A 96 -10.82 4.14 4.36
C ASN A 96 -9.48 3.71 4.98
N ARG A 97 -8.35 3.82 4.26
CA ARG A 97 -7.02 3.54 4.83
C ARG A 97 -6.65 4.54 5.95
N ALA A 98 -6.98 5.82 5.75
CA ALA A 98 -6.80 6.83 6.79
C ALA A 98 -7.61 6.51 8.05
N LYS A 99 -8.87 6.09 7.85
CA LYS A 99 -9.73 5.62 8.94
C LYS A 99 -9.12 4.42 9.66
N TYR A 100 -8.68 3.41 8.92
CA TYR A 100 -8.10 2.20 9.50
C TYR A 100 -6.79 2.48 10.23
N LEU A 101 -5.96 3.37 9.72
CA LEU A 101 -4.74 3.80 10.40
C LEU A 101 -5.05 4.50 11.75
N HIS A 102 -6.08 5.35 11.77
CA HIS A 102 -6.56 5.99 12.99
C HIS A 102 -7.12 4.97 13.99
N GLU A 103 -7.89 3.99 13.54
CA GLU A 103 -8.43 2.92 14.38
C GLU A 103 -7.32 1.98 14.89
N ALA A 104 -6.34 1.64 14.06
CA ALA A 104 -5.16 0.87 14.48
C ALA A 104 -4.35 1.60 15.56
N ALA A 105 -4.17 2.92 15.42
CA ALA A 105 -3.54 3.73 16.46
C ALA A 105 -4.32 3.67 17.80
N GLY A 106 -5.66 3.69 17.72
CA GLY A 106 -6.53 3.50 18.89
C GLY A 106 -6.31 2.14 19.56
N GLN A 107 -6.28 1.05 18.78
CA GLN A 107 -6.00 -0.29 19.30
C GLN A 107 -4.62 -0.37 19.98
N ILE A 108 -3.59 0.24 19.39
CA ILE A 108 -2.24 0.28 19.97
C ILE A 108 -2.27 0.97 21.33
N GLN A 109 -2.99 2.09 21.47
CA GLN A 109 -3.11 2.79 22.73
C GLN A 109 -3.93 2.02 23.78
N GLU A 110 -5.02 1.37 23.38
CA GLU A 110 -5.98 0.73 24.29
C GLU A 110 -5.58 -0.70 24.67
N GLU A 111 -5.03 -1.48 23.75
CA GLU A 111 -4.77 -2.91 23.93
C GLU A 111 -3.30 -3.22 24.21
N TYR A 112 -2.38 -2.31 23.82
CA TYR A 112 -0.93 -2.50 23.94
C TYR A 112 -0.24 -1.39 24.75
N ASP A 113 -0.98 -0.56 25.50
CA ASP A 113 -0.45 0.53 26.34
C ASP A 113 0.44 1.54 25.55
N GLY A 114 0.26 1.63 24.26
CA GLY A 114 1.04 2.49 23.33
C GLY A 114 2.29 1.84 22.73
N ASP A 115 2.66 0.65 23.17
CA ASP A 115 3.76 -0.13 22.60
C ASP A 115 3.27 -0.89 21.36
N PHE A 116 4.08 -0.96 20.29
CA PHE A 116 3.72 -1.72 19.11
C PHE A 116 3.91 -3.22 19.31
N PRO A 117 2.97 -4.07 18.84
CA PRO A 117 3.20 -5.50 18.74
C PRO A 117 4.35 -5.78 17.75
N GLU A 118 5.19 -6.78 18.08
CA GLU A 118 6.41 -7.06 17.33
C GLU A 118 6.29 -8.23 16.35
N THR A 119 5.25 -9.07 16.54
CA THR A 119 5.04 -10.26 15.71
C THR A 119 4.05 -10.00 14.58
N PRO A 120 4.23 -10.61 13.40
CA PRO A 120 3.27 -10.49 12.31
C PRO A 120 1.85 -10.92 12.69
N GLU A 121 1.69 -11.91 13.56
CA GLU A 121 0.42 -12.41 14.03
C GLU A 121 -0.33 -11.35 14.84
N GLU A 122 0.35 -10.70 15.79
CA GLU A 122 -0.24 -9.64 16.62
C GLU A 122 -0.48 -8.37 15.79
N LEU A 123 0.43 -8.03 14.88
CA LEU A 123 0.25 -6.88 13.98
C LEU A 123 -0.99 -7.03 13.07
N GLN A 124 -1.35 -8.26 12.69
CA GLN A 124 -2.55 -8.52 11.90
C GLN A 124 -3.86 -8.32 12.66
N GLU A 125 -3.85 -8.27 14.00
CA GLU A 125 -5.02 -7.94 14.80
C GLU A 125 -5.37 -6.44 14.71
N LEU A 126 -4.43 -5.59 14.26
CA LEU A 126 -4.66 -4.16 14.09
C LEU A 126 -5.56 -3.89 12.86
N MET A 127 -6.46 -2.93 13.01
CA MET A 127 -7.41 -2.55 11.97
C MET A 127 -6.72 -2.15 10.67
N GLY A 128 -7.06 -2.82 9.58
CA GLY A 128 -6.53 -2.53 8.24
C GLY A 128 -5.11 -3.05 7.98
N VAL A 129 -4.52 -3.76 8.91
CA VAL A 129 -3.22 -4.42 8.77
C VAL A 129 -3.42 -5.85 8.28
N GLY A 130 -3.15 -6.08 7.00
CA GLY A 130 -3.17 -7.42 6.41
C GLY A 130 -1.82 -8.14 6.53
N PRO A 131 -1.73 -9.42 6.11
CA PRO A 131 -0.51 -10.22 6.20
C PRO A 131 0.73 -9.53 5.61
N TYR A 132 0.58 -8.90 4.44
CA TYR A 132 1.66 -8.12 3.82
C TYR A 132 2.16 -6.98 4.71
N THR A 133 1.25 -6.11 5.19
CA THR A 133 1.62 -4.95 6.00
C THR A 133 2.21 -5.38 7.35
N ALA A 134 1.68 -6.43 7.96
CA ALA A 134 2.21 -6.99 9.20
C ALA A 134 3.66 -7.47 9.04
N ASN A 135 3.94 -8.26 8.00
CA ASN A 135 5.29 -8.71 7.70
C ASN A 135 6.24 -7.55 7.35
N ALA A 136 5.75 -6.53 6.63
CA ALA A 136 6.53 -5.35 6.31
C ALA A 136 6.92 -4.57 7.59
N VAL A 137 5.97 -4.30 8.48
CA VAL A 137 6.24 -3.62 9.76
C VAL A 137 7.19 -4.46 10.62
N ALA A 138 6.94 -5.75 10.81
CA ALA A 138 7.80 -6.64 11.57
C ALA A 138 9.24 -6.66 11.00
N SER A 139 9.37 -6.72 9.68
CA SER A 139 10.66 -6.71 8.99
C SER A 139 11.39 -5.37 9.13
N PHE A 140 10.70 -4.26 8.83
CA PHE A 140 11.35 -2.96 8.75
C PHE A 140 11.55 -2.30 10.11
N ALA A 141 10.67 -2.52 11.08
CA ALA A 141 10.83 -1.97 12.44
C ALA A 141 11.72 -2.86 13.32
N PHE A 142 11.42 -4.16 13.36
CA PHE A 142 12.02 -5.06 14.35
C PHE A 142 13.10 -5.97 13.77
N ASN A 143 13.30 -5.96 12.44
CA ASN A 143 14.20 -6.86 11.72
C ASN A 143 13.87 -8.35 11.96
N THR A 144 12.57 -8.65 12.09
CA THR A 144 11.97 -9.97 12.29
C THR A 144 10.98 -10.26 11.15
N GLY A 145 10.15 -11.28 11.32
CA GLY A 145 9.13 -11.61 10.33
C GLY A 145 9.67 -12.35 9.12
N ASP A 146 8.75 -12.64 8.23
CA ASP A 146 8.96 -13.38 7.00
C ASP A 146 9.35 -12.46 5.83
N ALA A 147 9.62 -13.06 4.68
CA ALA A 147 9.85 -12.32 3.46
C ALA A 147 8.59 -11.52 3.05
N VAL A 148 8.80 -10.29 2.65
CA VAL A 148 7.73 -9.40 2.19
C VAL A 148 7.56 -9.55 0.68
N VAL A 149 6.44 -10.13 0.23
CA VAL A 149 6.20 -10.47 -1.18
C VAL A 149 5.12 -9.55 -1.78
N ASP A 150 5.56 -8.52 -2.48
CA ASP A 150 4.71 -7.66 -3.29
C ASP A 150 4.75 -8.06 -4.79
N THR A 151 4.04 -7.34 -5.62
CA THR A 151 4.03 -7.56 -7.07
C THR A 151 5.39 -7.36 -7.74
N ASN A 152 6.27 -6.54 -7.16
CA ASN A 152 7.63 -6.34 -7.65
C ASN A 152 8.51 -7.52 -7.29
N VAL A 153 8.40 -8.01 -6.05
CA VAL A 153 9.13 -9.20 -5.58
C VAL A 153 8.70 -10.43 -6.38
N LYS A 154 7.40 -10.65 -6.60
CA LYS A 154 6.90 -11.72 -7.47
C LYS A 154 7.53 -11.67 -8.86
N ARG A 155 7.54 -10.50 -9.48
CA ARG A 155 8.15 -10.30 -10.81
C ARG A 155 9.65 -10.58 -10.82
N VAL A 156 10.37 -10.17 -9.77
CA VAL A 156 11.80 -10.43 -9.63
C VAL A 156 12.07 -11.92 -9.53
N LEU A 157 11.38 -12.64 -8.65
CA LEU A 157 11.53 -14.08 -8.43
C LEU A 157 11.14 -14.89 -9.68
N TYR A 158 10.02 -14.54 -10.31
CA TYR A 158 9.56 -15.16 -11.54
C TYR A 158 10.62 -15.07 -12.65
N ARG A 159 11.19 -13.87 -12.86
CA ARG A 159 12.17 -13.63 -13.92
C ARG A 159 13.57 -14.18 -13.60
N ALA A 160 13.98 -14.09 -12.36
CA ALA A 160 15.34 -14.48 -11.97
C ALA A 160 15.48 -15.99 -11.84
N PHE A 161 14.52 -16.66 -11.23
CA PHE A 161 14.65 -18.06 -10.81
C PHE A 161 13.52 -18.97 -11.32
N ASP A 162 12.76 -18.52 -12.29
CA ASP A 162 11.65 -19.27 -12.90
C ASP A 162 10.62 -19.79 -11.87
N VAL A 163 10.44 -19.05 -10.75
CA VAL A 163 9.44 -19.39 -9.74
C VAL A 163 8.06 -19.40 -10.39
N PRO A 164 7.25 -20.46 -10.22
CA PRO A 164 5.91 -20.55 -10.80
C PRO A 164 5.02 -19.35 -10.41
N ASP A 165 4.09 -18.96 -11.28
CA ASP A 165 3.09 -17.92 -10.99
C ASP A 165 2.02 -18.46 -10.03
N ASP A 166 2.44 -18.63 -8.77
CA ASP A 166 1.64 -19.13 -7.64
C ASP A 166 2.09 -18.44 -6.37
N ASP A 167 1.14 -17.95 -5.58
CA ASP A 167 1.44 -17.16 -4.38
C ASP A 167 2.26 -17.94 -3.34
N ALA A 168 1.95 -19.22 -3.12
CA ALA A 168 2.68 -20.05 -2.17
C ALA A 168 4.13 -20.32 -2.64
N ALA A 169 4.33 -20.52 -3.96
CA ALA A 169 5.67 -20.68 -4.52
C ALA A 169 6.52 -19.40 -4.38
N PHE A 170 5.92 -18.22 -4.55
CA PHE A 170 6.62 -16.95 -4.32
C PHE A 170 6.99 -16.74 -2.86
N GLU A 171 6.09 -17.06 -1.93
CA GLU A 171 6.35 -16.96 -0.49
C GLU A 171 7.46 -17.92 -0.05
N GLU A 172 7.42 -19.18 -0.52
CA GLU A 172 8.45 -20.18 -0.26
C GLU A 172 9.82 -19.72 -0.79
N ALA A 173 9.88 -19.30 -2.07
CA ALA A 173 11.12 -18.86 -2.69
C ALA A 173 11.71 -17.62 -2.01
N ALA A 174 10.86 -16.65 -1.67
CA ALA A 174 11.27 -15.44 -0.97
C ALA A 174 11.83 -15.75 0.41
N SER A 175 11.18 -16.64 1.16
CA SER A 175 11.60 -17.05 2.51
C SER A 175 12.91 -17.85 2.47
N GLU A 176 13.06 -18.76 1.53
CA GLU A 176 14.30 -19.54 1.39
C GLU A 176 15.50 -18.69 0.97
N LEU A 177 15.27 -17.64 0.17
CA LEU A 177 16.33 -16.72 -0.24
C LEU A 177 16.69 -15.71 0.86
N MET A 178 15.81 -15.40 1.77
CA MET A 178 16.06 -14.41 2.82
C MET A 178 17.13 -14.91 3.81
N PRO A 179 18.21 -14.15 4.06
CA PRO A 179 19.20 -14.54 5.05
C PRO A 179 18.73 -14.31 6.47
N ASP A 180 19.04 -15.25 7.38
CA ASP A 180 18.68 -15.14 8.79
C ASP A 180 19.16 -13.82 9.43
N GLY A 181 18.27 -13.17 10.18
CA GLY A 181 18.55 -11.94 10.91
C GLY A 181 18.81 -10.70 10.06
N LYS A 182 18.49 -10.74 8.77
CA LYS A 182 18.67 -9.63 7.82
C LYS A 182 17.38 -9.27 7.07
N SER A 183 16.22 -9.53 7.66
CA SER A 183 14.93 -9.31 6.99
C SER A 183 14.75 -7.85 6.51
N ARG A 184 15.13 -6.88 7.35
CA ARG A 184 15.03 -5.44 7.01
C ARG A 184 15.81 -5.10 5.73
N VAL A 185 17.11 -5.41 5.68
CA VAL A 185 17.94 -5.06 4.52
C VAL A 185 17.56 -5.88 3.30
N TRP A 186 17.25 -7.16 3.49
CA TRP A 186 16.85 -8.06 2.39
C TRP A 186 15.57 -7.62 1.71
N ASN A 187 14.50 -7.40 2.47
CA ASN A 187 13.21 -7.00 1.92
C ASN A 187 13.28 -5.63 1.23
N ASN A 188 14.00 -4.66 1.81
CA ASN A 188 14.26 -3.40 1.13
C ASN A 188 15.05 -3.58 -0.18
N ALA A 189 16.06 -4.45 -0.19
CA ALA A 189 16.91 -4.68 -1.34
C ALA A 189 16.17 -5.34 -2.51
N ILE A 190 15.37 -6.38 -2.25
CA ILE A 190 14.62 -7.06 -3.31
C ILE A 190 13.49 -6.19 -3.87
N MET A 191 12.83 -5.40 -3.03
CA MET A 191 11.83 -4.41 -3.46
C MET A 191 12.47 -3.29 -4.27
N GLU A 192 13.67 -2.84 -3.91
CA GLU A 192 14.44 -1.87 -4.70
C GLU A 192 14.83 -2.43 -6.05
N LEU A 193 15.33 -3.67 -6.10
CA LEU A 193 15.65 -4.36 -7.35
C LEU A 193 14.44 -4.40 -8.30
N GLY A 194 13.26 -4.74 -7.77
CA GLY A 194 12.01 -4.71 -8.51
C GLY A 194 11.60 -3.31 -8.99
N GLY A 195 11.91 -2.28 -8.20
CA GLY A 195 11.50 -0.91 -8.47
C GLY A 195 12.43 -0.11 -9.39
N VAL A 196 13.69 -0.53 -9.62
CA VAL A 196 14.65 0.24 -10.42
C VAL A 196 15.33 -0.55 -11.54
N ALA A 197 15.53 -1.84 -11.39
CA ALA A 197 16.21 -2.68 -12.38
C ALA A 197 15.25 -3.67 -13.06
N CYS A 198 14.47 -4.41 -12.27
CA CYS A 198 13.51 -5.39 -12.76
C CYS A 198 12.10 -4.79 -12.87
N GLU A 199 11.98 -3.62 -13.48
CA GLU A 199 10.70 -2.94 -13.74
C GLU A 199 9.85 -3.70 -14.75
N GLN A 200 8.64 -3.21 -15.06
CA GLN A 200 7.79 -3.77 -16.11
C GLN A 200 8.58 -3.90 -17.44
N THR A 201 9.29 -2.84 -17.82
CA THR A 201 10.33 -2.88 -18.87
C THR A 201 11.68 -2.94 -18.16
N PRO A 202 12.38 -4.08 -18.19
CA PRO A 202 13.59 -4.25 -17.37
C PRO A 202 14.74 -3.37 -17.87
N ARG A 203 15.53 -2.90 -16.90
CA ARG A 203 16.69 -2.03 -17.12
C ARG A 203 17.97 -2.67 -16.55
N CYS A 204 18.12 -3.98 -16.73
CA CYS A 204 19.16 -4.79 -16.09
C CYS A 204 20.59 -4.24 -16.27
N ASP A 205 20.95 -3.80 -17.47
CA ASP A 205 22.29 -3.29 -17.76
C ASP A 205 22.48 -1.85 -17.23
N GLU A 206 21.48 -0.99 -17.41
CA GLU A 206 21.54 0.41 -16.99
C GLU A 206 21.59 0.56 -15.46
N ALA A 207 20.80 -0.26 -14.74
CA ALA A 207 20.71 -0.24 -13.30
C ALA A 207 21.74 -1.18 -12.61
N GLY A 208 22.63 -1.80 -13.37
CA GLY A 208 23.64 -2.70 -12.81
C GLY A 208 23.05 -3.86 -12.02
N CYS A 209 21.97 -4.49 -12.53
CA CYS A 209 21.27 -5.55 -11.81
C CYS A 209 22.23 -6.59 -11.24
N PRO A 210 22.20 -6.87 -9.92
CA PRO A 210 23.15 -7.76 -9.27
C PRO A 210 22.94 -9.23 -9.64
N TRP A 211 21.75 -9.59 -10.14
CA TRP A 211 21.39 -10.98 -10.40
C TRP A 211 21.46 -11.41 -11.86
N ARG A 212 22.09 -10.61 -12.74
CA ARG A 212 22.17 -10.94 -14.19
C ARG A 212 22.78 -12.29 -14.49
N GLU A 213 23.77 -12.72 -13.71
CA GLU A 213 24.48 -13.99 -13.91
C GLU A 213 23.61 -15.22 -13.59
N TRP A 214 22.61 -15.05 -12.71
CA TRP A 214 21.70 -16.12 -12.29
C TRP A 214 20.30 -16.00 -12.89
N CYS A 215 20.02 -14.93 -13.63
CA CYS A 215 18.69 -14.60 -14.09
C CYS A 215 18.32 -15.36 -15.37
N GLY A 216 17.33 -16.26 -15.29
CA GLY A 216 16.79 -17.00 -16.44
C GLY A 216 16.23 -16.08 -17.53
N ALA A 217 15.47 -15.06 -17.14
CA ALA A 217 14.92 -14.08 -18.08
C ALA A 217 16.02 -13.28 -18.80
N TYR A 218 17.08 -12.89 -18.11
CA TYR A 218 18.20 -12.18 -18.72
C TYR A 218 18.97 -13.08 -19.70
N ALA A 219 19.18 -14.34 -19.34
CA ALA A 219 19.89 -15.31 -20.19
C ALA A 219 19.09 -15.68 -21.45
N SER A 220 17.78 -15.80 -21.35
CA SER A 220 16.90 -16.16 -22.46
C SER A 220 16.43 -14.95 -23.31
N GLY A 221 16.44 -13.75 -22.72
CA GLY A 221 15.83 -12.56 -23.31
C GLY A 221 14.30 -12.52 -23.20
N ASP A 222 13.70 -13.45 -22.45
CA ASP A 222 12.26 -13.49 -22.19
C ASP A 222 11.96 -12.82 -20.83
N PHE A 223 11.39 -11.62 -20.86
CA PHE A 223 11.02 -10.86 -19.68
C PHE A 223 9.53 -10.87 -19.37
N THR A 224 8.84 -11.96 -19.68
CA THR A 224 7.47 -12.18 -19.22
C THR A 224 7.37 -11.95 -17.71
N ALA A 225 6.22 -11.56 -17.25
CA ALA A 225 5.96 -11.27 -15.82
C ALA A 225 4.69 -12.01 -15.40
N PRO A 226 4.54 -12.29 -14.09
CA PRO A 226 3.31 -12.83 -13.54
C PRO A 226 2.11 -11.94 -13.85
N ASP A 227 0.93 -12.53 -13.93
CA ASP A 227 -0.32 -11.78 -14.07
C ASP A 227 -0.58 -10.97 -12.80
N VAL A 228 -0.60 -9.66 -12.93
CA VAL A 228 -0.95 -8.75 -11.83
C VAL A 228 -2.27 -8.05 -12.15
N PRO A 229 -3.21 -7.98 -11.20
CA PRO A 229 -4.45 -7.25 -11.39
C PRO A 229 -4.17 -5.79 -11.77
N THR A 230 -4.59 -5.38 -12.94
CA THR A 230 -4.48 -3.98 -13.38
C THR A 230 -5.64 -3.17 -12.82
N GLN A 231 -5.33 -2.01 -12.26
CA GLN A 231 -6.37 -1.10 -11.81
C GLN A 231 -6.98 -0.32 -12.99
N PRO A 232 -8.32 -0.14 -13.00
CA PRO A 232 -8.95 0.80 -13.92
C PRO A 232 -8.40 2.22 -13.77
N SER A 233 -8.48 3.02 -14.84
CA SER A 233 -8.12 4.43 -14.82
C SER A 233 -8.73 5.15 -13.60
N PHE A 234 -7.97 6.03 -12.97
CA PHE A 234 -8.45 6.85 -11.87
C PHE A 234 -9.45 7.90 -12.36
N GLU A 235 -9.18 8.51 -13.51
CA GLU A 235 -10.02 9.55 -14.07
C GLU A 235 -11.38 8.98 -14.52
N GLY A 236 -12.46 9.62 -14.05
CA GLY A 236 -13.83 9.17 -14.27
C GLY A 236 -14.28 8.00 -13.39
N SER A 237 -13.37 7.43 -12.57
CA SER A 237 -13.69 6.28 -11.73
C SER A 237 -14.55 6.67 -10.52
N ARG A 238 -15.32 5.71 -10.00
CA ARG A 238 -16.05 5.83 -8.74
C ARG A 238 -15.15 6.28 -7.57
N ARG A 239 -13.90 5.82 -7.57
CA ARG A 239 -12.85 6.16 -6.62
C ARG A 239 -12.53 7.67 -6.61
N GLN A 240 -12.44 8.30 -7.78
CA GLN A 240 -12.24 9.74 -7.91
C GLN A 240 -13.40 10.53 -7.31
N PHE A 241 -14.64 10.12 -7.62
CA PHE A 241 -15.83 10.82 -7.12
C PHE A 241 -16.04 10.61 -5.62
N ARG A 242 -15.66 9.47 -5.05
CA ARG A 242 -15.63 9.27 -3.60
C ARG A 242 -14.71 10.31 -2.91
N GLY A 243 -13.52 10.53 -3.46
CA GLY A 243 -12.61 11.58 -2.97
C GLY A 243 -13.19 12.99 -3.08
N ARG A 244 -13.85 13.31 -4.20
CA ARG A 244 -14.52 14.61 -4.39
C ARG A 244 -15.67 14.83 -3.42
N VAL A 245 -16.47 13.82 -3.11
CA VAL A 245 -17.52 13.89 -2.08
C VAL A 245 -16.92 14.26 -0.73
N ILE A 246 -15.90 13.57 -0.28
CA ILE A 246 -15.23 13.84 1.00
C ILE A 246 -14.65 15.27 1.03
N ALA A 247 -13.91 15.67 -0.01
CA ALA A 247 -13.34 17.01 -0.09
C ALA A 247 -14.41 18.09 -0.02
N THR A 248 -15.53 17.90 -0.72
CA THR A 248 -16.63 18.87 -0.73
C THR A 248 -17.34 18.93 0.64
N LEU A 249 -17.60 17.79 1.27
CA LEU A 249 -18.25 17.75 2.59
C LEU A 249 -17.37 18.33 3.71
N ARG A 250 -16.05 18.30 3.55
CA ARG A 250 -15.13 19.01 4.46
C ARG A 250 -15.28 20.53 4.40
N GLU A 251 -15.52 21.05 3.20
CA GLU A 251 -15.70 22.50 2.99
C GLU A 251 -17.05 23.01 3.51
N TYR A 252 -18.10 22.19 3.43
CA TYR A 252 -19.49 22.62 3.67
C TYR A 252 -20.19 21.93 4.85
N ASP A 253 -19.49 21.09 5.62
CA ASP A 253 -19.98 20.27 6.73
C ASP A 253 -21.09 19.28 6.32
N GLU A 254 -22.18 19.78 5.72
CA GLU A 254 -23.31 18.99 5.20
C GLU A 254 -23.88 19.61 3.91
N LEU A 255 -24.36 18.77 3.02
CA LEU A 255 -25.00 19.20 1.77
C LEU A 255 -26.17 18.27 1.39
N GLU A 256 -27.21 18.88 0.79
CA GLU A 256 -28.21 18.14 0.04
C GLU A 256 -27.55 17.41 -1.14
N VAL A 257 -27.99 16.19 -1.44
CA VAL A 257 -27.37 15.33 -2.48
C VAL A 257 -27.29 16.02 -3.84
N ASP A 258 -28.34 16.71 -4.27
CA ASP A 258 -28.30 17.37 -5.58
C ASP A 258 -27.33 18.57 -5.59
N THR A 259 -27.21 19.29 -4.49
CA THR A 259 -26.23 20.37 -4.35
C THR A 259 -24.80 19.81 -4.36
N LEU A 260 -24.57 18.70 -3.67
CA LEU A 260 -23.31 17.97 -3.68
C LEU A 260 -22.98 17.50 -5.12
N GLY A 261 -23.95 16.93 -5.83
CA GLY A 261 -23.80 16.47 -7.21
C GLY A 261 -23.28 17.55 -8.15
N HIS A 262 -23.88 18.73 -8.11
CA HIS A 262 -23.46 19.88 -8.92
C HIS A 262 -22.06 20.40 -8.58
N ARG A 263 -21.58 20.18 -7.36
CA ARG A 263 -20.23 20.59 -6.95
C ARG A 263 -19.14 19.62 -7.39
N ILE A 264 -19.45 18.33 -7.36
CA ILE A 264 -18.44 17.30 -7.66
C ILE A 264 -18.34 16.94 -9.15
N ARG A 265 -19.39 17.29 -9.94
CA ARG A 265 -19.50 16.91 -11.35
C ARG A 265 -20.18 17.99 -12.19
N VAL A 266 -19.51 18.45 -13.25
CA VAL A 266 -19.97 19.56 -14.10
C VAL A 266 -21.23 19.20 -14.88
N ASP A 267 -21.34 17.96 -15.35
CA ASP A 267 -22.47 17.43 -16.12
C ASP A 267 -23.52 16.70 -15.26
N TYR A 268 -23.53 16.97 -13.96
CA TYR A 268 -24.53 16.41 -13.06
C TYR A 268 -25.92 16.92 -13.40
N THR A 269 -26.87 15.99 -13.52
CA THR A 269 -28.31 16.29 -13.62
C THR A 269 -29.04 15.25 -12.76
N PRO A 270 -29.99 15.66 -11.89
CA PRO A 270 -30.63 14.74 -10.93
C PRO A 270 -31.23 13.47 -11.54
N ASP A 271 -31.77 13.54 -12.73
CA ASP A 271 -32.41 12.43 -13.44
C ASP A 271 -31.51 11.78 -14.52
N GLY A 272 -30.23 12.16 -14.59
CA GLY A 272 -29.28 11.67 -15.59
C GLY A 272 -28.61 10.36 -15.17
N GLU A 273 -27.83 9.76 -16.09
CA GLU A 273 -27.03 8.56 -15.84
C GLU A 273 -26.09 8.71 -14.62
N TYR A 274 -25.49 9.89 -14.46
CA TYR A 274 -24.66 10.26 -13.33
C TYR A 274 -25.39 11.22 -12.40
N GLY A 275 -26.68 10.94 -12.16
CA GLY A 275 -27.58 11.77 -11.37
C GLY A 275 -27.67 11.34 -9.91
N ARG A 276 -28.83 11.60 -9.33
CA ARG A 276 -29.07 11.38 -7.89
C ARG A 276 -28.83 9.93 -7.48
N GLU A 277 -29.40 8.95 -8.19
CA GLU A 277 -29.23 7.52 -7.86
C GLU A 277 -27.76 7.09 -7.86
N TRP A 278 -26.99 7.54 -8.86
CA TRP A 278 -25.55 7.27 -8.95
C TRP A 278 -24.79 7.90 -7.76
N LEU A 279 -25.12 9.14 -7.39
CA LEU A 279 -24.47 9.84 -6.29
C LEU A 279 -24.86 9.25 -4.93
N GLU A 280 -26.13 8.94 -4.72
CA GLU A 280 -26.62 8.24 -3.53
C GLU A 280 -25.91 6.90 -3.34
N GLY A 281 -25.64 6.18 -4.44
CA GLY A 281 -24.80 4.96 -4.40
C GLY A 281 -23.40 5.24 -3.89
N ILE A 282 -22.74 6.33 -4.31
CA ILE A 282 -21.41 6.72 -3.83
C ILE A 282 -21.45 7.09 -2.34
N VAL A 283 -22.44 7.89 -1.93
CA VAL A 283 -22.63 8.31 -0.53
C VAL A 283 -22.94 7.11 0.36
N THR A 284 -23.73 6.14 -0.11
CA THR A 284 -24.03 4.90 0.62
C THR A 284 -22.78 4.04 0.81
N ASP A 285 -21.90 3.95 -0.20
CA ASP A 285 -20.63 3.25 -0.03
C ASP A 285 -19.76 3.95 1.03
N LEU A 286 -19.70 5.28 0.99
CA LEU A 286 -18.95 6.06 1.99
C LEU A 286 -19.56 5.95 3.40
N GLU A 287 -20.88 5.85 3.50
CA GLU A 287 -21.58 5.58 4.76
C GLU A 287 -21.26 4.18 5.30
N SER A 288 -21.25 3.17 4.43
CA SER A 288 -20.88 1.80 4.78
C SER A 288 -19.43 1.71 5.27
N ASP A 289 -18.54 2.51 4.69
CA ASP A 289 -17.15 2.64 5.13
C ASP A 289 -17.00 3.49 6.41
N GLY A 290 -18.09 4.07 6.91
CA GLY A 290 -18.11 4.89 8.12
C GLY A 290 -17.44 6.26 7.97
N LEU A 291 -17.35 6.78 6.75
CA LEU A 291 -16.74 8.07 6.42
C LEU A 291 -17.76 9.21 6.32
N VAL A 292 -19.03 8.88 6.04
CA VAL A 292 -20.11 9.82 5.83
C VAL A 292 -21.34 9.35 6.60
N GLU A 293 -22.17 10.27 7.06
CA GLU A 293 -23.54 10.03 7.50
C GLU A 293 -24.49 10.45 6.39
N PHE A 294 -25.46 9.60 6.10
CA PHE A 294 -26.42 9.85 5.04
C PHE A 294 -27.85 9.85 5.58
N ASP A 295 -28.40 11.04 5.79
CA ASP A 295 -29.77 11.24 6.26
C ASP A 295 -30.75 11.23 5.06
N ARG A 296 -31.62 10.22 5.05
CA ARG A 296 -32.65 10.00 4.02
C ARG A 296 -34.05 10.43 4.50
N ASP A 297 -34.18 10.79 5.79
CA ASP A 297 -35.43 11.12 6.43
C ASP A 297 -35.70 12.63 6.32
N GLY A 298 -36.70 13.05 5.58
CA GLY A 298 -37.10 14.47 5.58
C GLY A 298 -37.25 15.16 4.24
N GLY A 299 -37.26 14.43 3.12
CA GLY A 299 -37.55 14.96 1.78
C GLY A 299 -36.38 15.00 0.84
N THR A 300 -35.39 15.88 1.04
CA THR A 300 -34.16 15.89 0.25
C THR A 300 -33.03 15.18 1.07
N PRO A 301 -32.40 14.12 0.54
CA PRO A 301 -31.33 13.45 1.26
C PRO A 301 -30.13 14.36 1.52
N ILE A 302 -29.56 14.27 2.73
CA ILE A 302 -28.41 15.09 3.18
C ILE A 302 -27.24 14.19 3.50
N ALA A 303 -26.06 14.54 2.99
CA ALA A 303 -24.81 13.89 3.32
C ALA A 303 -23.92 14.81 4.19
N ARG A 304 -23.26 14.25 5.22
CA ARG A 304 -22.28 14.94 6.06
C ARG A 304 -21.08 14.06 6.38
N LEU A 305 -19.92 14.65 6.68
CA LEU A 305 -18.78 13.89 7.16
C LEU A 305 -19.06 13.32 8.55
N ARG A 306 -18.65 12.08 8.77
CA ARG A 306 -18.66 11.48 10.10
C ARG A 306 -17.42 11.96 10.86
N ARG A 307 -17.66 12.61 11.98
CA ARG A 307 -16.63 13.08 12.92
C ARG A 307 -16.19 11.97 13.88
#